data_2143ae035d8a11c96c837423921ef116
#
_entry.id   2143ae035d8a11c96c837423921ef116
#
_cell.length_a   1.000
_cell.length_b   1.000
_cell.length_c   1.000
_cell.angle_alpha   90.00
_cell.angle_beta   90.00
_cell.angle_gamma   90.00
#
_symmetry.space_group_name_H-M   'P 1'
#
loop_
_entity.id
_entity.type
_entity.pdbx_description
1 polymer ?
#
loop_
_entity_poly.entity_id
_entity_poly.type
_entity_poly.pdbx_seq_one_letter_code
_entity_poly.pdbx_strand_id
1 'polypeptide(L)'
;PYGISAFGLAQRLGTVSRTEAQEIIDSYFAQFPGIPGYMEAQKECAKEKGYVETQCGRRRHLRDINSGNGTIRAAAERNAINMPIQGTAADMIKIAMIRIQKSIIEKGLKSRMLLQVHDELIFDMEPSEEAELHELVSQGMIGALELPCPIEIEIGLGENWLEAH
;
A
#
# COMPACT_ATOMS: atom_id res chain seq x y z
N PRO A 1 1.31 10.41 8.13
CA PRO A 1 -0.12 10.16 8.04
C PRO A 1 -0.59 8.96 8.87
N TYR A 2 0.13 7.85 8.93
CA TYR A 2 -0.26 6.57 9.55
C TYR A 2 -0.24 6.55 11.09
N GLY A 3 -0.67 7.64 11.78
CA GLY A 3 -0.74 7.71 13.24
C GLY A 3 0.61 8.02 13.90
N ILE A 4 1.49 8.75 13.24
CA ILE A 4 2.69 9.28 13.87
C ILE A 4 2.31 10.34 14.92
N SER A 5 2.92 10.27 16.11
CA SER A 5 2.76 11.30 17.13
C SER A 5 3.66 12.51 16.86
N ALA A 6 3.33 13.68 17.44
CA ALA A 6 4.18 14.86 17.37
C ALA A 6 5.60 14.61 17.88
N PHE A 7 5.75 13.77 18.92
CA PHE A 7 7.06 13.33 19.41
C PHE A 7 7.81 12.51 18.35
N GLY A 8 7.15 11.53 17.73
CA GLY A 8 7.77 10.71 16.70
C GLY A 8 8.10 11.49 15.43
N LEU A 9 7.28 12.50 15.06
CA LEU A 9 7.58 13.37 13.95
C LEU A 9 8.78 14.28 14.24
N ALA A 10 8.83 14.91 15.41
CA ALA A 10 9.95 15.74 15.84
C ALA A 10 11.28 14.95 15.87
N GLN A 11 11.26 13.71 16.37
CA GLN A 11 12.43 12.84 16.32
C GLN A 11 12.93 12.55 14.90
N ARG A 12 12.01 12.31 13.96
CA ARG A 12 12.38 12.00 12.56
C ARG A 12 12.92 13.20 11.81
N LEU A 13 12.36 14.38 12.05
CA LEU A 13 12.80 15.61 11.40
C LEU A 13 14.09 16.16 12.03
N GLY A 14 14.32 15.92 13.32
CA GLY A 14 15.54 16.28 14.03
C GLY A 14 15.74 17.81 14.24
N THR A 15 15.03 18.63 13.48
CA THR A 15 15.20 20.10 13.43
C THR A 15 14.01 20.88 14.01
N VAL A 16 12.90 20.19 14.32
CA VAL A 16 11.67 20.82 14.81
C VAL A 16 11.35 20.39 16.24
N SER A 17 10.78 21.31 17.00
CA SER A 17 10.26 21.03 18.34
C SER A 17 8.99 20.16 18.27
N ARG A 18 8.61 19.58 19.41
CA ARG A 18 7.34 18.84 19.51
C ARG A 18 6.12 19.74 19.21
N THR A 19 6.16 21.00 19.56
CA THR A 19 5.07 21.96 19.29
C THR A 19 4.94 22.21 17.80
N GLU A 20 6.03 22.53 17.12
CA GLU A 20 6.05 22.71 15.67
C GLU A 20 5.62 21.43 14.93
N ALA A 21 6.05 20.25 15.39
CA ALA A 21 5.59 18.98 14.84
C ALA A 21 4.08 18.77 15.01
N GLN A 22 3.48 19.24 16.12
CA GLN A 22 2.03 19.20 16.31
C GLN A 22 1.33 20.15 15.35
N GLU A 23 1.82 21.37 15.18
CA GLU A 23 1.27 22.35 14.23
C GLU A 23 1.30 21.85 12.78
N ILE A 24 2.38 21.15 12.39
CA ILE A 24 2.46 20.49 11.07
C ILE A 24 1.37 19.41 10.93
N ILE A 25 1.16 18.58 11.95
CA ILE A 25 0.12 17.54 11.94
C ILE A 25 -1.28 18.16 11.85
N ASP A 26 -1.54 19.21 12.65
CA ASP A 26 -2.84 19.87 12.68
C ASP A 26 -3.14 20.56 11.34
N SER A 27 -2.15 21.25 10.76
CA SER A 27 -2.23 21.87 9.42
C SER A 27 -2.52 20.83 8.33
N TYR A 28 -1.84 19.69 8.38
CA TYR A 28 -2.06 18.58 7.44
C TYR A 28 -3.49 18.03 7.53
N PHE A 29 -3.99 17.80 8.74
CA PHE A 29 -5.36 17.30 8.92
C PHE A 29 -6.43 18.34 8.62
N ALA A 30 -6.13 19.63 8.80
CA ALA A 30 -7.02 20.70 8.36
C ALA A 30 -7.15 20.75 6.84
N GLN A 31 -6.06 20.51 6.12
CA GLN A 31 -6.05 20.45 4.65
C GLN A 31 -6.74 19.19 4.11
N PHE A 32 -6.66 18.07 4.83
CA PHE A 32 -7.21 16.78 4.42
C PHE A 32 -8.20 16.22 5.47
N PRO A 33 -9.37 16.84 5.66
CA PRO A 33 -10.29 16.51 6.76
C PRO A 33 -10.89 15.11 6.69
N GLY A 34 -10.89 14.47 5.53
CA GLY A 34 -11.32 13.08 5.37
C GLY A 34 -10.42 12.06 6.06
N ILE A 35 -9.13 12.39 6.26
CA ILE A 35 -8.17 11.45 6.86
C ILE A 35 -8.47 11.17 8.34
N PRO A 36 -8.68 12.18 9.21
CA PRO A 36 -9.07 11.92 10.60
C PRO A 36 -10.37 11.12 10.71
N GLY A 37 -11.36 11.42 9.86
CA GLY A 37 -12.63 10.69 9.82
C GLY A 37 -12.43 9.22 9.48
N TYR A 38 -11.63 8.91 8.47
CA TYR A 38 -11.24 7.55 8.12
C TYR A 38 -10.53 6.85 9.30
N MET A 39 -9.56 7.51 9.92
CA MET A 39 -8.79 6.93 11.02
C MET A 39 -9.70 6.55 12.19
N GLU A 40 -10.65 7.40 12.55
CA GLU A 40 -11.57 7.12 13.65
C GLU A 40 -12.54 6.01 13.30
N ALA A 41 -13.12 6.03 12.10
CA ALA A 41 -14.00 4.97 11.61
C ALA A 41 -13.34 3.59 11.63
N GLN A 42 -12.05 3.48 11.27
CA GLN A 42 -11.32 2.22 11.32
C GLN A 42 -11.10 1.73 12.75
N LYS A 43 -10.81 2.62 13.69
CA LYS A 43 -10.66 2.26 15.11
C LYS A 43 -11.98 1.77 15.70
N GLU A 44 -13.09 2.47 15.41
CA GLU A 44 -14.42 2.07 15.88
C GLU A 44 -14.84 0.73 15.29
N CYS A 45 -14.67 0.53 13.99
CA CYS A 45 -14.91 -0.74 13.32
C CYS A 45 -14.10 -1.88 13.96
N ALA A 46 -12.82 -1.64 14.24
CA ALA A 46 -11.96 -2.62 14.88
C ALA A 46 -12.39 -2.94 16.32
N LYS A 47 -12.83 -1.93 17.09
CA LYS A 47 -13.34 -2.13 18.46
C LYS A 47 -14.64 -2.94 18.49
N GLU A 48 -15.53 -2.70 17.53
CA GLU A 48 -16.82 -3.37 17.42
C GLU A 48 -16.67 -4.81 16.91
N LYS A 49 -15.93 -4.99 15.78
CA LYS A 49 -15.84 -6.27 15.07
C LYS A 49 -14.68 -7.15 15.50
N GLY A 50 -13.67 -6.57 16.16
CA GLY A 50 -12.43 -7.26 16.49
C GLY A 50 -11.45 -7.45 15.31
N TYR A 51 -11.78 -6.91 14.14
CA TYR A 51 -10.94 -6.97 12.94
C TYR A 51 -11.20 -5.76 12.03
N VAL A 52 -10.30 -5.55 11.07
CA VAL A 52 -10.46 -4.68 9.91
C VAL A 52 -10.27 -5.47 8.63
N GLU A 53 -10.77 -4.94 7.50
CA GLU A 53 -10.74 -5.61 6.21
C GLU A 53 -10.09 -4.77 5.13
N THR A 54 -9.46 -5.42 4.15
CA THR A 54 -9.08 -4.80 2.88
C THR A 54 -10.30 -4.60 2.01
N GLN A 55 -10.15 -3.86 0.91
CA GLN A 55 -11.21 -3.72 -0.10
C GLN A 55 -11.60 -5.08 -0.74
N CYS A 56 -10.68 -6.04 -0.73
CA CYS A 56 -10.94 -7.40 -1.19
C CYS A 56 -11.50 -8.36 -0.12
N GLY A 57 -11.83 -7.85 1.07
CA GLY A 57 -12.41 -8.64 2.16
C GLY A 57 -11.42 -9.47 2.98
N ARG A 58 -10.11 -9.27 2.79
CA ARG A 58 -9.10 -9.91 3.63
C ARG A 58 -9.12 -9.31 5.03
N ARG A 59 -9.25 -10.15 6.06
CA ARG A 59 -9.38 -9.74 7.46
C ARG A 59 -8.07 -9.79 8.22
N ARG A 60 -7.88 -8.77 9.07
CA ARG A 60 -6.86 -8.78 10.11
C ARG A 60 -7.52 -8.64 11.48
N HIS A 61 -7.45 -9.68 12.29
CA HIS A 61 -7.93 -9.66 13.66
C HIS A 61 -7.00 -8.84 14.55
N LEU A 62 -7.60 -8.02 15.43
CA LEU A 62 -6.92 -7.09 16.32
C LEU A 62 -7.31 -7.39 17.78
N ARG A 63 -6.74 -8.46 18.33
CA ARG A 63 -7.08 -8.97 19.67
C ARG A 63 -6.89 -7.92 20.78
N ASP A 64 -5.93 -7.02 20.59
CA ASP A 64 -5.52 -6.04 21.59
C ASP A 64 -6.19 -4.67 21.42
N ILE A 65 -7.18 -4.54 20.53
CA ILE A 65 -7.83 -3.26 20.23
C ILE A 65 -8.55 -2.66 21.45
N ASN A 66 -9.04 -3.51 22.34
CA ASN A 66 -9.73 -3.12 23.58
C ASN A 66 -8.83 -3.33 24.84
N SER A 67 -7.51 -3.44 24.66
CA SER A 67 -6.58 -3.63 25.78
C SER A 67 -6.63 -2.47 26.78
N GLY A 68 -6.64 -2.78 28.07
CA GLY A 68 -6.49 -1.80 29.15
C GLY A 68 -5.12 -1.10 29.16
N ASN A 69 -4.10 -1.75 28.58
CA ASN A 69 -2.77 -1.14 28.43
C ASN A 69 -2.76 -0.18 27.23
N GLY A 70 -2.56 1.12 27.51
CA GLY A 70 -2.57 2.18 26.50
C GLY A 70 -1.55 2.00 25.37
N THR A 71 -0.35 1.49 25.67
CA THR A 71 0.69 1.26 24.66
C THR A 71 0.30 0.13 23.71
N ILE A 72 -0.21 -0.97 24.24
CA ILE A 72 -0.68 -2.12 23.45
C ILE A 72 -1.87 -1.72 22.59
N ARG A 73 -2.86 -1.03 23.18
CA ARG A 73 -4.02 -0.51 22.46
C ARG A 73 -3.63 0.43 21.33
N ALA A 74 -2.73 1.39 21.58
CA ALA A 74 -2.27 2.34 20.55
C ALA A 74 -1.56 1.63 19.38
N ALA A 75 -0.85 0.54 19.61
CA ALA A 75 -0.27 -0.28 18.55
C ALA A 75 -1.35 -0.99 17.72
N ALA A 76 -2.39 -1.52 18.36
CA ALA A 76 -3.54 -2.14 17.69
C ALA A 76 -4.33 -1.10 16.87
N GLU A 77 -4.56 0.10 17.39
CA GLU A 77 -5.22 1.22 16.70
C GLU A 77 -4.44 1.65 15.45
N ARG A 78 -3.09 1.74 15.52
CA ARG A 78 -2.27 2.00 14.32
C ARG A 78 -2.42 0.89 13.27
N ASN A 79 -2.45 -0.35 13.69
CA ASN A 79 -2.70 -1.47 12.78
C ASN A 79 -4.10 -1.41 12.16
N ALA A 80 -5.12 -0.98 12.92
CA ALA A 80 -6.49 -0.79 12.41
C ALA A 80 -6.54 0.23 11.27
N ILE A 81 -5.81 1.34 11.41
CA ILE A 81 -5.75 2.41 10.40
C ILE A 81 -4.99 1.96 9.14
N ASN A 82 -3.85 1.30 9.33
CA ASN A 82 -2.91 1.04 8.23
C ASN A 82 -3.29 -0.19 7.41
N MET A 83 -3.82 -1.23 8.05
CA MET A 83 -4.05 -2.51 7.40
C MET A 83 -5.02 -2.46 6.22
N PRO A 84 -6.15 -1.75 6.26
CA PRO A 84 -7.04 -1.68 5.11
C PRO A 84 -6.35 -1.13 3.85
N ILE A 85 -5.49 -0.13 4.01
CA ILE A 85 -4.75 0.49 2.91
C ILE A 85 -3.61 -0.41 2.45
N GLN A 86 -2.69 -0.77 3.35
CA GLN A 86 -1.52 -1.61 3.01
C GLN A 86 -1.93 -3.00 2.55
N GLY A 87 -2.97 -3.57 3.17
CA GLY A 87 -3.50 -4.86 2.78
C GLY A 87 -4.18 -4.82 1.41
N THR A 88 -4.90 -3.74 1.08
CA THR A 88 -5.49 -3.56 -0.26
C THR A 88 -4.41 -3.41 -1.32
N ALA A 89 -3.33 -2.67 -1.05
CA ALA A 89 -2.18 -2.59 -1.95
C ALA A 89 -1.54 -3.98 -2.18
N ALA A 90 -1.38 -4.78 -1.11
CA ALA A 90 -0.89 -6.15 -1.22
C ALA A 90 -1.84 -7.10 -1.96
N ASP A 91 -3.14 -6.88 -1.89
CA ASP A 91 -4.12 -7.64 -2.68
C ASP A 91 -4.05 -7.24 -4.16
N MET A 92 -3.94 -5.94 -4.43
CA MET A 92 -3.84 -5.38 -5.77
C MET A 92 -2.65 -5.94 -6.54
N ILE A 93 -1.45 -5.92 -5.95
CA ILE A 93 -0.24 -6.44 -6.62
C ILE A 93 -0.37 -7.94 -6.91
N LYS A 94 -0.98 -8.73 -6.02
CA LYS A 94 -1.21 -10.17 -6.25
C LYS A 94 -2.22 -10.42 -7.36
N ILE A 95 -3.28 -9.63 -7.44
CA ILE A 95 -4.25 -9.72 -8.53
C ILE A 95 -3.57 -9.38 -9.86
N ALA A 96 -2.74 -8.32 -9.88
CA ALA A 96 -1.94 -7.96 -11.05
C ALA A 96 -1.05 -9.13 -11.49
N MET A 97 -0.26 -9.69 -10.57
CA MET A 97 0.63 -10.83 -10.84
C MET A 97 -0.11 -12.01 -11.46
N ILE A 98 -1.26 -12.38 -10.92
CA ILE A 98 -2.06 -13.51 -11.43
C ILE A 98 -2.55 -13.23 -12.86
N ARG A 99 -3.05 -12.03 -13.13
CA ARG A 99 -3.55 -11.64 -14.45
C ARG A 99 -2.43 -11.57 -15.47
N ILE A 100 -1.32 -10.92 -15.14
CA ILE A 100 -0.14 -10.79 -15.99
C ILE A 100 0.41 -12.18 -16.33
N GLN A 101 0.64 -13.04 -15.33
CA GLN A 101 1.15 -14.39 -15.54
C GLN A 101 0.23 -15.23 -16.43
N LYS A 102 -1.08 -15.13 -16.23
CA LYS A 102 -2.06 -15.80 -17.08
C LYS A 102 -1.95 -15.34 -18.54
N SER A 103 -1.86 -14.03 -18.76
CA SER A 103 -1.74 -13.45 -20.11
C SER A 103 -0.43 -13.81 -20.79
N ILE A 104 0.69 -13.84 -20.06
CA ILE A 104 2.00 -14.33 -20.57
C ILE A 104 1.86 -15.77 -21.11
N ILE A 105 1.22 -16.65 -20.33
CA ILE A 105 1.02 -18.05 -20.73
C ILE A 105 0.08 -18.17 -21.93
N GLU A 106 -1.06 -17.47 -21.91
CA GLU A 106 -2.08 -17.52 -22.98
C GLU A 106 -1.54 -16.99 -24.33
N LYS A 107 -0.66 -16.01 -24.29
CA LYS A 107 0.00 -15.44 -25.47
C LYS A 107 1.25 -16.22 -25.90
N GLY A 108 1.72 -17.14 -25.08
CA GLY A 108 2.92 -17.96 -25.35
C GLY A 108 4.21 -17.14 -25.33
N LEU A 109 4.27 -16.05 -24.55
CA LEU A 109 5.46 -15.22 -24.43
C LEU A 109 6.60 -15.98 -23.75
N LYS A 110 7.82 -15.69 -24.15
CA LYS A 110 9.06 -16.21 -23.55
C LYS A 110 9.47 -15.41 -22.31
N SER A 111 9.07 -14.15 -22.24
CA SER A 111 9.29 -13.27 -21.10
C SER A 111 8.71 -13.87 -19.84
N ARG A 112 9.36 -13.64 -18.70
CA ARG A 112 9.00 -14.29 -17.43
C ARG A 112 8.93 -13.27 -16.30
N MET A 113 7.89 -13.35 -15.48
CA MET A 113 7.85 -12.69 -14.18
C MET A 113 8.79 -13.41 -13.24
N LEU A 114 9.79 -12.72 -12.68
CA LEU A 114 10.81 -13.31 -11.81
C LEU A 114 10.44 -13.17 -10.34
N LEU A 115 10.17 -11.94 -9.90
CA LEU A 115 9.92 -11.68 -8.47
C LEU A 115 9.14 -10.37 -8.28
N GLN A 116 8.62 -10.22 -7.07
CA GLN A 116 8.00 -9.00 -6.56
C GLN A 116 8.88 -8.42 -5.44
N VAL A 117 9.14 -7.12 -5.49
CA VAL A 117 9.84 -6.38 -4.44
C VAL A 117 8.95 -5.20 -4.04
N HIS A 118 8.36 -5.23 -2.84
CA HIS A 118 7.37 -4.25 -2.37
C HIS A 118 6.19 -4.10 -3.34
N ASP A 119 6.16 -3.02 -4.11
CA ASP A 119 5.16 -2.64 -5.11
C ASP A 119 5.68 -2.76 -6.56
N GLU A 120 6.88 -3.29 -6.74
CA GLU A 120 7.51 -3.54 -8.04
C GLU A 120 7.36 -4.99 -8.48
N LEU A 121 7.22 -5.19 -9.79
CA LEU A 121 7.31 -6.49 -10.46
C LEU A 121 8.49 -6.51 -11.41
N ILE A 122 9.34 -7.52 -11.28
CA ILE A 122 10.55 -7.66 -12.08
C ILE A 122 10.37 -8.81 -13.07
N PHE A 123 10.72 -8.54 -14.33
CA PHE A 123 10.60 -9.47 -15.45
C PHE A 123 11.96 -9.70 -16.11
N ASP A 124 12.18 -10.95 -16.54
CA ASP A 124 13.17 -11.29 -17.53
C ASP A 124 12.49 -11.19 -18.90
N MET A 125 12.85 -10.17 -19.66
CA MET A 125 12.15 -9.79 -20.88
C MET A 125 12.89 -10.32 -22.12
N GLU A 126 12.16 -11.01 -22.99
CA GLU A 126 12.63 -11.31 -24.34
C GLU A 126 12.58 -10.00 -25.18
N PRO A 127 13.70 -9.51 -25.75
CA PRO A 127 13.71 -8.21 -26.41
C PRO A 127 12.70 -8.03 -27.54
N SER A 128 12.36 -9.11 -28.24
CA SER A 128 11.35 -9.09 -29.31
C SER A 128 9.91 -8.91 -28.81
N GLU A 129 9.66 -9.06 -27.51
CA GLU A 129 8.35 -9.00 -26.87
C GLU A 129 8.13 -7.71 -26.08
N GLU A 130 9.08 -6.75 -26.12
CA GLU A 130 9.08 -5.53 -25.29
C GLU A 130 7.73 -4.80 -25.34
N ALA A 131 7.24 -4.44 -26.54
CA ALA A 131 6.01 -3.68 -26.68
C ALA A 131 4.79 -4.44 -26.14
N GLU A 132 4.72 -5.74 -26.39
CA GLU A 132 3.60 -6.56 -25.95
C GLU A 132 3.63 -6.78 -24.44
N LEU A 133 4.80 -7.06 -23.87
CA LEU A 133 4.97 -7.20 -22.43
C LEU A 133 4.65 -5.89 -21.70
N HIS A 134 5.12 -4.76 -22.20
CA HIS A 134 4.84 -3.43 -21.65
C HIS A 134 3.34 -3.16 -21.57
N GLU A 135 2.60 -3.37 -22.67
CA GLU A 135 1.16 -3.19 -22.71
C GLU A 135 0.44 -4.12 -21.73
N LEU A 136 0.81 -5.39 -21.72
CA LEU A 136 0.23 -6.43 -20.87
C LEU A 136 0.45 -6.12 -19.37
N VAL A 137 1.67 -5.72 -18.99
CA VAL A 137 2.00 -5.36 -17.60
C VAL A 137 1.23 -4.11 -17.20
N SER A 138 1.22 -3.08 -18.06
CA SER A 138 0.48 -1.84 -17.80
C SER A 138 -1.00 -2.10 -17.54
N GLN A 139 -1.65 -2.83 -18.42
CA GLN A 139 -3.08 -3.18 -18.28
C GLN A 139 -3.32 -4.05 -17.04
N GLY A 140 -2.44 -5.00 -16.77
CA GLY A 140 -2.55 -5.91 -15.63
C GLY A 140 -2.41 -5.21 -14.28
N MET A 141 -1.51 -4.23 -14.17
CA MET A 141 -1.29 -3.46 -12.95
C MET A 141 -2.36 -2.40 -12.73
N ILE A 142 -2.62 -1.55 -13.73
CA ILE A 142 -3.62 -0.47 -13.64
C ILE A 142 -5.02 -1.06 -13.42
N GLY A 143 -5.36 -2.12 -14.14
CA GLY A 143 -6.67 -2.78 -14.06
C GLY A 143 -6.81 -3.79 -12.91
N ALA A 144 -5.82 -3.92 -12.03
CA ALA A 144 -5.83 -4.96 -11.00
C ALA A 144 -7.01 -4.82 -10.03
N LEU A 145 -7.32 -3.59 -9.63
CA LEU A 145 -8.42 -3.26 -8.73
C LEU A 145 -9.03 -1.93 -9.14
N GLU A 146 -10.36 -1.86 -9.14
CA GLU A 146 -11.06 -0.60 -9.38
C GLU A 146 -11.03 0.25 -8.11
N LEU A 147 -10.35 1.40 -8.20
CA LEU A 147 -10.19 2.35 -7.11
C LEU A 147 -10.76 3.72 -7.51
N PRO A 148 -11.23 4.53 -6.54
CA PRO A 148 -11.71 5.89 -6.81
C PRO A 148 -10.62 6.86 -7.28
N CYS A 149 -9.34 6.51 -7.09
CA CYS A 149 -8.19 7.27 -7.56
C CYS A 149 -7.50 6.53 -8.71
N PRO A 150 -6.92 7.24 -9.69
CA PRO A 150 -6.16 6.62 -10.76
C PRO A 150 -4.92 5.91 -10.19
N ILE A 151 -4.58 4.78 -10.80
CA ILE A 151 -3.32 4.08 -10.57
C ILE A 151 -2.36 4.47 -11.67
N GLU A 152 -1.22 5.00 -11.29
CA GLU A 152 -0.11 5.30 -12.19
C GLU A 152 0.99 4.26 -11.96
N ILE A 153 1.66 3.88 -13.03
CA ILE A 153 2.81 2.96 -13.00
C ILE A 153 3.97 3.58 -13.75
N GLU A 154 5.17 3.24 -13.32
CA GLU A 154 6.40 3.54 -14.02
C GLU A 154 7.01 2.22 -14.50
N ILE A 155 7.64 2.24 -15.69
CA ILE A 155 8.29 1.08 -16.27
C ILE A 155 9.71 1.49 -16.65
N GLY A 156 10.69 0.82 -16.08
CA GLY A 156 12.10 0.95 -16.42
C GLY A 156 12.61 -0.28 -17.19
N LEU A 157 13.57 -0.06 -18.07
CA LEU A 157 14.26 -1.09 -18.83
C LEU A 157 15.76 -0.97 -18.62
N GLY A 158 16.46 -2.09 -18.46
CA GLY A 158 17.90 -2.13 -18.28
C GLY A 158 18.42 -3.56 -18.39
N GLU A 159 19.74 -3.70 -18.52
CA GLU A 159 20.39 -5.03 -18.52
C GLU A 159 20.39 -5.69 -17.14
N ASN A 160 20.10 -4.92 -16.10
CA ASN A 160 19.98 -5.36 -14.72
C ASN A 160 19.01 -4.45 -13.95
N TRP A 161 18.57 -4.90 -12.77
CA TRP A 161 17.59 -4.17 -11.95
C TRP A 161 18.05 -2.75 -11.56
N LEU A 162 19.34 -2.55 -11.31
CA LEU A 162 19.88 -1.22 -10.94
C LEU A 162 19.74 -0.18 -12.07
N GLU A 163 19.81 -0.63 -13.32
CA GLU A 163 19.63 0.24 -14.48
C GLU A 163 18.16 0.49 -14.82
N ALA A 164 17.31 -0.47 -14.48
CA ALA A 164 15.85 -0.39 -14.73
C ALA A 164 15.08 0.37 -13.65
N HIS A 165 15.72 0.68 -12.49
CA HIS A 165 15.08 1.29 -11.31
C HIS A 165 15.23 2.80 -11.25
#